data_ce95ccbc85300b30fb2e80c3db25b07b
#
_entry.id   ce95ccbc85300b30fb2e80c3db25b07b
#
_cell.length_a   1.000
_cell.length_b   1.000
_cell.length_c   1.000
_cell.angle_alpha   90.00
_cell.angle_beta   90.00
_cell.angle_gamma   90.00
#
_symmetry.space_group_name_H-M   'P 1'
#
loop_
_entity.id
_entity.type
_entity.pdbx_description
1 polymer ?
#
loop_
_entity_poly.entity_id
_entity_poly.type
_entity_poly.pdbx_seq_one_letter_code
_entity_poly.pdbx_strand_id
1 'polypeptide(L)'
;MKNSRKITLLVALAAALSCSAVTGAWAAGIERVYGENPMSPIAAGVSVPPGYTTFFISGALPKAVTPAANGQPADFGDMAAQTRSVLDGLKATMAKMGVGFGDVVAAHVFLDPKADFVAMNKVWGEEFGTAAQPNKPARAAFRTNALVLPGAMLEIEFIAAKKVSTKKK
;
A
#
# COMPACT_ATOMS: atom_id res chain seq x y z
N MET A 1 -76.05 26.40 35.51
CA MET A 1 -75.49 25.11 34.98
C MET A 1 -74.46 25.46 33.89
N LYS A 2 -73.15 25.43 34.20
CA LYS A 2 -72.04 25.79 33.26
C LYS A 2 -71.28 24.56 32.95
N ASN A 3 -71.38 24.06 31.71
CA ASN A 3 -70.54 22.98 31.22
C ASN A 3 -69.16 23.49 30.82
N SER A 4 -68.12 23.07 31.55
CA SER A 4 -66.73 23.31 31.19
C SER A 4 -66.23 22.16 30.36
N ARG A 5 -66.02 22.38 29.05
CA ARG A 5 -65.32 21.41 28.13
C ARG A 5 -63.85 21.61 28.31
N LYS A 6 -63.17 20.59 28.87
CA LYS A 6 -61.71 20.50 28.91
C LYS A 6 -61.21 20.07 27.52
N ILE A 7 -60.52 20.97 26.84
CA ILE A 7 -59.80 20.67 25.59
C ILE A 7 -58.45 20.10 25.99
N THR A 8 -58.28 18.82 25.75
CA THR A 8 -56.98 18.15 25.92
C THR A 8 -56.18 18.38 24.67
N LEU A 9 -55.13 19.19 24.76
CA LEU A 9 -54.17 19.45 23.67
C LEU A 9 -53.18 18.30 23.63
N LEU A 10 -53.29 17.40 22.64
CA LEU A 10 -52.25 16.40 22.36
C LEU A 10 -51.11 17.09 21.59
N VAL A 11 -49.97 17.27 22.24
CA VAL A 11 -48.73 17.69 21.59
C VAL A 11 -48.04 16.44 21.08
N ALA A 12 -48.15 16.17 19.78
CA ALA A 12 -47.39 15.15 19.10
C ALA A 12 -45.97 15.67 18.86
N LEU A 13 -45.02 15.18 19.67
CA LEU A 13 -43.59 15.46 19.49
C LEU A 13 -43.06 14.55 18.36
N ALA A 14 -43.03 15.05 17.13
CA ALA A 14 -42.36 14.38 16.01
C ALA A 14 -40.85 14.53 16.18
N ALA A 15 -40.19 13.50 16.72
CA ALA A 15 -38.76 13.40 16.69
C ALA A 15 -38.30 13.09 15.25
N ALA A 16 -37.93 14.14 14.51
CA ALA A 16 -37.26 13.99 13.25
C ALA A 16 -35.82 13.47 13.52
N LEU A 17 -35.59 12.16 13.34
CA LEU A 17 -34.23 11.63 13.24
C LEU A 17 -33.64 12.19 11.95
N SER A 18 -32.89 13.28 12.07
CA SER A 18 -32.01 13.75 11.00
C SER A 18 -30.84 12.77 10.90
N CYS A 19 -30.99 11.75 10.05
CA CYS A 19 -29.89 10.94 9.59
C CYS A 19 -29.01 11.84 8.74
N SER A 20 -28.06 12.54 9.39
CA SER A 20 -27.00 13.25 8.68
C SER A 20 -26.17 12.21 7.98
N ALA A 21 -26.47 11.94 6.71
CA ALA A 21 -25.57 11.21 5.84
C ALA A 21 -24.27 12.02 5.82
N VAL A 22 -23.23 11.53 6.49
CA VAL A 22 -21.88 12.03 6.34
C VAL A 22 -21.46 11.66 4.92
N THR A 23 -21.87 12.49 3.96
CA THR A 23 -21.27 12.47 2.63
C THR A 23 -19.89 13.08 2.76
N GLY A 24 -18.93 12.28 3.28
CA GLY A 24 -17.54 12.62 3.19
C GLY A 24 -17.23 12.79 1.70
N ALA A 25 -16.98 14.01 1.25
CA ALA A 25 -16.44 14.24 -0.07
C ALA A 25 -15.09 13.53 -0.10
N TRP A 26 -15.03 12.37 -0.74
CA TRP A 26 -13.75 11.69 -0.98
C TRP A 26 -12.89 12.63 -1.80
N ALA A 27 -11.64 12.81 -1.40
CA ALA A 27 -10.68 13.56 -2.20
C ALA A 27 -10.67 13.05 -3.64
N ALA A 28 -10.46 13.96 -4.60
CA ALA A 28 -10.48 13.61 -6.02
C ALA A 28 -9.33 12.65 -6.44
N GLY A 29 -8.41 12.34 -5.52
CA GLY A 29 -7.22 11.50 -5.74
C GLY A 29 -6.89 10.60 -4.57
N ILE A 30 -5.85 9.80 -4.74
CA ILE A 30 -5.28 8.98 -3.67
C ILE A 30 -4.71 9.90 -2.60
N GLU A 31 -5.18 9.76 -1.37
CA GLU A 31 -4.65 10.48 -0.21
C GLU A 31 -3.62 9.62 0.52
N ARG A 32 -2.55 10.28 1.00
CA ARG A 32 -1.51 9.65 1.81
C ARG A 32 -1.34 10.43 3.11
N VAL A 33 -1.53 9.72 4.20
CA VAL A 33 -1.27 10.25 5.54
C VAL A 33 0.16 9.86 5.91
N TYR A 34 0.97 10.85 6.23
CA TYR A 34 2.35 10.62 6.68
C TYR A 34 2.41 10.67 8.20
N GLY A 35 3.30 9.87 8.79
CA GLY A 35 3.55 9.90 10.23
C GLY A 35 4.36 11.14 10.64
N GLU A 36 4.62 11.26 11.94
CA GLU A 36 5.37 12.40 12.52
C GLU A 36 6.81 12.50 12.02
N ASN A 37 7.42 11.39 11.63
CA ASN A 37 8.77 11.39 11.07
C ASN A 37 8.73 11.68 9.55
N PRO A 38 9.12 12.88 9.09
CA PRO A 38 9.10 13.25 7.67
C PRO A 38 10.09 12.43 6.83
N MET A 39 11.13 11.88 7.48
CA MET A 39 12.14 11.03 6.82
C MET A 39 11.67 9.57 6.68
N SER A 40 10.52 9.22 7.23
CA SER A 40 9.97 7.87 7.04
C SER A 40 9.77 7.56 5.55
N PRO A 41 10.26 6.43 5.05
CA PRO A 41 10.11 6.07 3.63
C PRO A 41 8.75 5.42 3.33
N ILE A 42 7.79 5.52 4.25
CA ILE A 42 6.44 4.95 4.14
C ILE A 42 5.38 5.97 4.57
N ALA A 43 4.16 5.81 4.08
CA ALA A 43 2.98 6.47 4.61
C ALA A 43 2.45 5.71 5.85
N ALA A 44 1.82 6.43 6.77
CA ALA A 44 1.09 5.84 7.88
C ALA A 44 -0.23 5.21 7.41
N GLY A 45 -0.83 5.78 6.37
CA GLY A 45 -2.03 5.26 5.74
C GLY A 45 -2.19 5.80 4.33
N VAL A 46 -2.93 5.06 3.50
CA VAL A 46 -3.29 5.47 2.14
C VAL A 46 -4.78 5.18 1.94
N SER A 47 -5.53 6.14 1.43
CA SER A 47 -6.90 5.95 0.99
C SER A 47 -7.00 6.04 -0.53
N VAL A 48 -7.81 5.14 -1.11
CA VAL A 48 -8.06 5.08 -2.54
C VAL A 48 -9.54 5.39 -2.77
N PRO A 49 -9.88 6.52 -3.41
CA PRO A 49 -11.26 6.88 -3.66
C PRO A 49 -11.88 6.03 -4.77
N PRO A 50 -13.22 6.06 -4.93
CA PRO A 50 -13.90 5.39 -6.02
C PRO A 50 -13.38 5.79 -7.40
N GLY A 51 -13.46 4.88 -8.38
CA GLY A 51 -13.04 5.11 -9.77
C GLY A 51 -11.58 4.81 -10.08
N TYR A 52 -10.85 4.25 -9.11
CA TYR A 52 -9.52 3.69 -9.33
C TYR A 52 -9.60 2.19 -9.58
N THR A 53 -8.76 1.71 -10.49
CA THR A 53 -8.53 0.27 -10.67
C THR A 53 -7.42 -0.15 -9.72
N THR A 54 -7.63 -1.24 -9.00
CA THR A 54 -6.64 -1.86 -8.12
C THR A 54 -5.86 -2.92 -8.88
N PHE A 55 -4.55 -2.93 -8.69
CA PHE A 55 -3.62 -3.89 -9.27
C PHE A 55 -2.94 -4.64 -8.14
N PHE A 56 -3.02 -5.96 -8.18
CA PHE A 56 -2.33 -6.85 -7.26
C PHE A 56 -1.07 -7.38 -7.95
N ILE A 57 0.09 -7.08 -7.40
CA ILE A 57 1.38 -7.48 -7.93
C ILE A 57 1.97 -8.53 -6.99
N SER A 58 2.10 -9.75 -7.47
CA SER A 58 2.61 -10.89 -6.69
C SER A 58 3.97 -10.62 -6.09
N GLY A 59 4.28 -11.36 -5.02
CA GLY A 59 5.58 -11.35 -4.38
C GLY A 59 6.72 -11.64 -5.37
N ALA A 60 7.76 -10.84 -5.28
CA ALA A 60 8.98 -11.00 -6.06
C ALA A 60 10.14 -11.34 -5.13
N LEU A 61 10.90 -12.33 -5.55
CA LEU A 61 12.14 -12.78 -4.92
C LEU A 61 13.36 -12.26 -5.70
N PRO A 62 14.55 -12.15 -5.08
CA PRO A 62 15.74 -11.70 -5.76
C PRO A 62 16.17 -12.70 -6.84
N LYS A 63 16.74 -12.17 -7.91
CA LYS A 63 17.42 -13.01 -8.92
C LYS A 63 18.85 -13.29 -8.46
N ALA A 64 19.32 -14.51 -8.71
CA ALA A 64 20.70 -14.83 -8.43
C ALA A 64 21.66 -13.97 -9.27
N VAL A 65 22.69 -13.46 -8.63
CA VAL A 65 23.85 -12.83 -9.26
C VAL A 65 24.68 -13.91 -9.92
N THR A 66 24.89 -15.02 -9.18
CA THR A 66 25.55 -16.23 -9.72
C THR A 66 24.59 -17.40 -9.51
N PRO A 67 24.14 -18.05 -10.60
CA PRO A 67 23.30 -19.24 -10.51
C PRO A 67 23.99 -20.39 -9.79
N ALA A 68 23.21 -21.26 -9.18
CA ALA A 68 23.73 -22.51 -8.60
C ALA A 68 24.46 -23.34 -9.66
N ALA A 69 25.67 -23.78 -9.37
CA ALA A 69 26.48 -24.59 -10.27
C ALA A 69 27.49 -25.44 -9.49
N ASN A 70 27.84 -26.60 -10.01
CA ASN A 70 28.90 -27.45 -9.46
C ASN A 70 28.73 -27.76 -7.95
N GLY A 71 27.51 -27.99 -7.49
CA GLY A 71 27.20 -28.25 -6.09
C GLY A 71 27.25 -27.02 -5.16
N GLN A 72 27.55 -25.82 -5.68
CA GLN A 72 27.48 -24.56 -4.95
C GLN A 72 26.09 -23.97 -5.06
N PRO A 73 25.54 -23.41 -3.96
CA PRO A 73 24.25 -22.72 -3.97
C PRO A 73 24.32 -21.45 -4.82
N ALA A 74 23.17 -20.97 -5.26
CA ALA A 74 23.08 -19.67 -5.92
C ALA A 74 23.51 -18.54 -4.97
N ASP A 75 24.23 -17.55 -5.50
CA ASP A 75 24.58 -16.32 -4.80
C ASP A 75 23.61 -15.20 -5.22
N PHE A 76 23.01 -14.55 -4.26
CA PHE A 76 22.07 -13.42 -4.46
C PHE A 76 22.69 -12.08 -4.09
N GLY A 77 23.95 -12.06 -3.64
CA GLY A 77 24.62 -10.88 -3.13
C GLY A 77 24.13 -10.47 -1.75
N ASP A 78 24.51 -9.27 -1.34
CA ASP A 78 24.10 -8.68 -0.06
C ASP A 78 22.63 -8.21 -0.06
N MET A 79 22.16 -7.74 1.09
CA MET A 79 20.79 -7.28 1.25
C MET A 79 20.42 -6.11 0.32
N ALA A 80 21.38 -5.21 0.06
CA ALA A 80 21.15 -4.08 -0.84
C ALA A 80 20.97 -4.56 -2.30
N ALA A 81 21.84 -5.47 -2.75
CA ALA A 81 21.76 -6.09 -4.08
C ALA A 81 20.44 -6.85 -4.25
N GLN A 82 20.07 -7.68 -3.26
CA GLN A 82 18.80 -8.41 -3.29
C GLN A 82 17.60 -7.47 -3.33
N THR A 83 17.60 -6.39 -2.55
CA THR A 83 16.50 -5.42 -2.55
C THR A 83 16.37 -4.73 -3.90
N ARG A 84 17.46 -4.30 -4.52
CA ARG A 84 17.44 -3.71 -5.88
C ARG A 84 16.88 -4.71 -6.89
N SER A 85 17.38 -5.94 -6.87
CA SER A 85 16.92 -7.00 -7.78
C SER A 85 15.40 -7.23 -7.69
N VAL A 86 14.85 -7.26 -6.46
CA VAL A 86 13.41 -7.42 -6.23
C VAL A 86 12.63 -6.21 -6.76
N LEU A 87 13.07 -4.99 -6.42
CA LEU A 87 12.39 -3.76 -6.85
C LEU A 87 12.43 -3.60 -8.38
N ASP A 88 13.55 -3.93 -9.03
CA ASP A 88 13.66 -3.91 -10.50
C ASP A 88 12.71 -4.93 -11.15
N GLY A 89 12.59 -6.13 -10.57
CA GLY A 89 11.64 -7.14 -11.02
C GLY A 89 10.20 -6.68 -10.92
N LEU A 90 9.83 -6.07 -9.79
CA LEU A 90 8.50 -5.49 -9.57
C LEU A 90 8.24 -4.33 -10.54
N LYS A 91 9.20 -3.43 -10.72
CA LYS A 91 9.12 -2.30 -11.66
C LYS A 91 8.84 -2.77 -13.08
N ALA A 92 9.55 -3.82 -13.53
CA ALA A 92 9.36 -4.41 -14.85
C ALA A 92 7.96 -5.07 -15.01
N THR A 93 7.47 -5.75 -13.97
CA THR A 93 6.13 -6.35 -13.96
C THR A 93 5.06 -5.27 -14.00
N MET A 94 5.17 -4.25 -13.16
CA MET A 94 4.23 -3.13 -13.07
C MET A 94 4.16 -2.33 -14.37
N ALA A 95 5.29 -2.13 -15.06
CA ALA A 95 5.32 -1.45 -16.35
C ALA A 95 4.48 -2.17 -17.41
N LYS A 96 4.47 -3.52 -17.43
CA LYS A 96 3.61 -4.32 -18.33
C LYS A 96 2.13 -4.13 -18.04
N MET A 97 1.77 -3.77 -16.80
CA MET A 97 0.40 -3.48 -16.36
C MET A 97 0.03 -2.00 -16.53
N GLY A 98 0.95 -1.15 -16.99
CA GLY A 98 0.73 0.28 -17.18
C GLY A 98 0.71 1.08 -15.88
N VAL A 99 1.31 0.56 -14.80
CA VAL A 99 1.45 1.22 -13.49
C VAL A 99 2.92 1.33 -13.10
N GLY A 100 3.23 2.21 -12.17
CA GLY A 100 4.58 2.44 -11.66
C GLY A 100 4.61 2.60 -10.15
N PHE A 101 5.80 2.84 -9.59
CA PHE A 101 5.97 2.99 -8.14
C PHE A 101 5.16 4.15 -7.54
N GLY A 102 4.89 5.20 -8.32
CA GLY A 102 4.00 6.30 -7.90
C GLY A 102 2.54 5.86 -7.67
N ASP A 103 2.12 4.74 -8.27
CA ASP A 103 0.78 4.18 -8.15
C ASP A 103 0.67 3.18 -6.98
N VAL A 104 1.78 2.80 -6.32
CA VAL A 104 1.77 1.85 -5.19
C VAL A 104 1.08 2.48 -3.99
N VAL A 105 0.10 1.78 -3.45
CA VAL A 105 -0.68 2.21 -2.28
C VAL A 105 -0.38 1.38 -1.04
N ALA A 106 -0.03 0.11 -1.21
CA ALA A 106 0.38 -0.76 -0.12
C ALA A 106 1.51 -1.71 -0.54
N ALA A 107 2.31 -2.12 0.43
CA ALA A 107 3.41 -3.07 0.25
C ALA A 107 3.50 -4.01 1.45
N HIS A 108 3.79 -5.28 1.20
CA HIS A 108 4.21 -6.23 2.23
C HIS A 108 5.63 -6.69 1.93
N VAL A 109 6.45 -6.70 2.96
CA VAL A 109 7.85 -7.11 2.90
C VAL A 109 8.06 -8.25 3.88
N PHE A 110 8.37 -9.41 3.34
CA PHE A 110 8.70 -10.62 4.06
C PHE A 110 10.22 -10.71 4.15
N LEU A 111 10.76 -10.90 5.35
CA LEU A 111 12.19 -10.87 5.59
C LEU A 111 12.66 -12.21 6.17
N ASP A 112 13.78 -12.71 5.68
CA ASP A 112 14.50 -13.78 6.36
C ASP A 112 14.92 -13.33 7.77
N PRO A 113 15.03 -14.24 8.76
CA PRO A 113 15.46 -13.87 10.11
C PRO A 113 16.80 -13.11 10.17
N LYS A 114 17.70 -13.34 9.21
CA LYS A 114 19.03 -12.73 9.13
C LYS A 114 19.08 -11.46 8.28
N ALA A 115 17.96 -11.05 7.66
CA ALA A 115 17.92 -9.90 6.76
C ALA A 115 18.36 -8.61 7.46
N ASP A 116 19.21 -7.82 6.79
CA ASP A 116 19.56 -6.47 7.23
C ASP A 116 18.45 -5.48 6.82
N PHE A 117 17.56 -5.19 7.76
CA PHE A 117 16.44 -4.29 7.56
C PHE A 117 16.87 -2.84 7.26
N VAL A 118 18.02 -2.41 7.80
CA VAL A 118 18.54 -1.04 7.58
C VAL A 118 19.02 -0.91 6.14
N ALA A 119 19.79 -1.88 5.65
CA ALA A 119 20.25 -1.91 4.26
C ALA A 119 19.06 -1.98 3.27
N MET A 120 18.04 -2.78 3.58
CA MET A 120 16.80 -2.81 2.78
C MET A 120 16.12 -1.44 2.74
N ASN A 121 15.95 -0.78 3.90
CA ASN A 121 15.29 0.53 3.97
C ASN A 121 16.06 1.62 3.23
N LYS A 122 17.38 1.55 3.19
CA LYS A 122 18.20 2.48 2.41
C LYS A 122 17.85 2.39 0.93
N VAL A 123 17.84 1.20 0.37
CA VAL A 123 17.48 0.98 -1.05
C VAL A 123 16.01 1.33 -1.31
N TRP A 124 15.11 1.00 -0.38
CA TRP A 124 13.69 1.41 -0.47
C TRP A 124 13.53 2.93 -0.58
N GLY A 125 14.29 3.69 0.22
CA GLY A 125 14.26 5.15 0.22
C GLY A 125 14.84 5.79 -1.06
N GLU A 126 15.56 5.05 -1.89
CA GLU A 126 16.01 5.49 -3.22
C GLU A 126 14.87 5.46 -4.24
N GLU A 127 13.81 4.67 -3.99
CA GLU A 127 12.68 4.49 -4.89
C GLU A 127 11.41 5.20 -4.40
N PHE A 128 11.19 5.34 -3.08
CA PHE A 128 9.97 5.90 -2.51
C PHE A 128 10.25 7.14 -1.65
N GLY A 129 9.48 8.20 -1.87
CA GLY A 129 9.61 9.45 -1.13
C GLY A 129 10.74 10.33 -1.62
N THR A 130 11.23 10.11 -2.83
CA THR A 130 12.22 10.94 -3.50
C THR A 130 11.57 12.15 -4.17
N ALA A 131 12.38 13.14 -4.58
CA ALA A 131 11.86 14.28 -5.35
C ALA A 131 11.23 13.85 -6.68
N ALA A 132 11.77 12.80 -7.32
CA ALA A 132 11.25 12.27 -8.57
C ALA A 132 10.00 11.39 -8.39
N GLN A 133 9.90 10.70 -7.26
CA GLN A 133 8.77 9.84 -6.89
C GLN A 133 8.40 10.08 -5.42
N PRO A 134 7.58 11.11 -5.11
CA PRO A 134 7.27 11.54 -3.75
C PRO A 134 6.24 10.64 -3.04
N ASN A 135 5.50 9.82 -3.77
CA ASN A 135 4.43 9.00 -3.23
C ASN A 135 4.99 7.83 -2.40
N LYS A 136 4.68 7.81 -1.11
CA LYS A 136 5.07 6.71 -0.21
C LYS A 136 3.88 5.77 -0.03
N PRO A 137 4.04 4.45 -0.18
CA PRO A 137 2.98 3.49 0.15
C PRO A 137 2.84 3.29 1.66
N ALA A 138 1.68 2.83 2.12
CA ALA A 138 1.59 2.12 3.39
C ALA A 138 2.41 0.83 3.29
N ARG A 139 3.10 0.41 4.36
CA ARG A 139 3.94 -0.80 4.33
C ARG A 139 3.90 -1.54 5.65
N ALA A 140 3.71 -2.86 5.57
CA ALA A 140 4.06 -3.78 6.64
C ALA A 140 5.36 -4.52 6.27
N ALA A 141 6.25 -4.70 7.25
CA ALA A 141 7.45 -5.52 7.09
C ALA A 141 7.60 -6.41 8.33
N PHE A 142 7.80 -7.70 8.13
CA PHE A 142 7.94 -8.66 9.21
C PHE A 142 8.88 -9.80 8.82
N ARG A 143 9.48 -10.42 9.84
CA ARG A 143 10.35 -11.58 9.65
C ARG A 143 9.52 -12.85 9.61
N THR A 144 9.90 -13.74 8.71
CA THR A 144 9.35 -15.09 8.59
C THR A 144 10.37 -16.12 9.08
N ASN A 145 9.99 -17.35 9.28
CA ASN A 145 10.94 -18.42 9.65
C ASN A 145 11.88 -18.75 8.48
N ALA A 146 11.39 -18.68 7.26
CA ALA A 146 12.17 -18.86 6.02
C ALA A 146 11.38 -18.32 4.83
N LEU A 147 12.07 -17.97 3.76
CA LEU A 147 11.49 -17.71 2.45
C LEU A 147 11.54 -18.99 1.61
N VAL A 148 10.65 -19.05 0.60
CA VAL A 148 10.54 -20.23 -0.28
C VAL A 148 11.78 -20.46 -1.16
N LEU A 149 12.58 -19.41 -1.37
CA LEU A 149 13.83 -19.48 -2.13
C LEU A 149 15.02 -19.49 -1.16
N PRO A 150 15.74 -20.60 -1.02
CA PRO A 150 16.94 -20.66 -0.17
C PRO A 150 17.98 -19.62 -0.59
N GLY A 151 18.48 -18.83 0.37
CA GLY A 151 19.46 -17.75 0.13
C GLY A 151 18.82 -16.38 -0.15
N ALA A 152 17.52 -16.32 -0.43
CA ALA A 152 16.81 -15.04 -0.47
C ALA A 152 16.65 -14.47 0.95
N MET A 153 16.87 -13.16 1.09
CA MET A 153 16.71 -12.45 2.36
C MET A 153 15.41 -11.64 2.43
N LEU A 154 14.73 -11.44 1.29
CA LEU A 154 13.46 -10.74 1.25
C LEU A 154 12.58 -11.21 0.10
N GLU A 155 11.28 -11.01 0.28
CA GLU A 155 10.25 -11.02 -0.75
C GLU A 155 9.39 -9.76 -0.60
N ILE A 156 8.97 -9.14 -1.69
CA ILE A 156 8.13 -7.94 -1.66
C ILE A 156 6.96 -8.13 -2.61
N GLU A 157 5.74 -7.83 -2.13
CA GLU A 157 4.54 -7.71 -2.96
C GLU A 157 3.97 -6.29 -2.90
N PHE A 158 3.26 -5.88 -3.96
CA PHE A 158 2.64 -4.56 -4.04
C PHE A 158 1.15 -4.63 -4.35
N ILE A 159 0.43 -3.65 -3.80
CA ILE A 159 -0.90 -3.26 -4.26
C ILE A 159 -0.75 -1.85 -4.83
N ALA A 160 -1.16 -1.67 -6.09
CA ALA A 160 -1.17 -0.37 -6.74
C ALA A 160 -2.60 0.04 -7.10
N ALA A 161 -2.83 1.35 -7.22
CA ALA A 161 -4.11 1.90 -7.65
C ALA A 161 -3.90 3.04 -8.63
N LYS A 162 -4.63 3.01 -9.75
CA LYS A 162 -4.53 4.02 -10.81
C LYS A 162 -5.89 4.33 -11.42
N LYS A 163 -6.14 5.59 -11.70
CA LYS A 163 -7.31 6.01 -12.46
C LYS A 163 -7.11 5.63 -13.92
N VAL A 164 -7.82 4.62 -14.37
CA VAL A 164 -7.76 4.18 -15.78
C VAL A 164 -8.84 4.91 -16.56
N SER A 165 -8.44 5.60 -17.62
CA SER A 165 -9.40 6.22 -18.53
C SER A 165 -10.16 5.11 -19.26
N THR A 166 -11.45 4.96 -18.99
CA THR A 166 -12.34 4.16 -19.84
C THR A 166 -12.49 4.91 -21.15
N LYS A 167 -11.73 4.54 -22.18
CA LYS A 167 -12.08 4.96 -23.55
C LYS A 167 -13.49 4.46 -23.81
N LYS A 168 -14.46 5.37 -23.91
CA LYS A 168 -15.75 5.02 -24.50
C LYS A 168 -15.47 4.47 -25.92
N LYS A 169 -15.80 3.18 -26.11
CA LYS A 169 -15.90 2.60 -27.47
C LYS A 169 -17.05 3.26 -28.21
#